data_a39c7d892e667f1a3970d2d5f527fd60
#
_entry.id   a39c7d892e667f1a3970d2d5f527fd60
#
_cell.length_a   1.000
_cell.length_b   1.000
_cell.length_c   1.000
_cell.angle_alpha   90.00
_cell.angle_beta   90.00
_cell.angle_gamma   90.00
#
_symmetry.space_group_name_H-M   'P 1'
#
loop_
_entity.id
_entity.type
_entity.pdbx_description
1 polymer ?
#
loop_
_entity_poly.entity_id
_entity_poly.type
_entity_poly.pdbx_seq_one_letter_code
_entity_poly.pdbx_strand_id
1 'polypeptide(L)'
;IIGAGVIGLELGSVWRRLGSKVVILEALDKFLPSADPMIAREAQKQFTRQGLDIRLGCQVTQVECTSQDCIINYRQGADDRSVPVERLIVAVGRRPSSDGLLDSACGLQIDERGFVEVDQNCATAIDGVWAVGDLVRGPMLAHKASEEGVAVAERIASGAGHVDFSTIPWVIYTDPEIAWVGATETQLKTDAIEYRAGVFPFAASGRAKAVGMTGGFVKILAHADTDRILGVHMIGPQVSELICEAGFAMAMEASAEDLARTVHAHPTLAEATHEAALATAGRAIHKINR
;
A
#
# COMPACT_ATOMS: atom_id res chain seq x y z
N ILE A 1 8.82 -17.71 3.43
CA ILE A 1 8.73 -16.31 3.89
C ILE A 1 7.76 -16.26 5.05
N ILE A 2 8.13 -15.60 6.14
CA ILE A 2 7.23 -15.33 7.26
C ILE A 2 6.77 -13.87 7.13
N GLY A 3 5.46 -13.66 6.97
CA GLY A 3 4.79 -12.38 6.75
C GLY A 3 4.40 -12.14 5.29
N ALA A 4 3.09 -11.92 5.04
CA ALA A 4 2.53 -11.58 3.73
C ALA A 4 2.24 -10.06 3.60
N GLY A 5 3.00 -9.24 4.30
CA GLY A 5 3.00 -7.79 4.10
C GLY A 5 3.75 -7.38 2.84
N VAL A 6 3.90 -6.05 2.62
CA VAL A 6 4.54 -5.47 1.43
C VAL A 6 5.88 -6.14 1.10
N ILE A 7 6.81 -6.16 2.04
CA ILE A 7 8.17 -6.70 1.84
C ILE A 7 8.13 -8.19 1.53
N GLY A 8 7.32 -8.97 2.25
CA GLY A 8 7.20 -10.41 2.03
C GLY A 8 6.64 -10.76 0.66
N LEU A 9 5.66 -9.99 0.18
CA LEU A 9 5.07 -10.16 -1.15
C LEU A 9 6.04 -9.77 -2.26
N GLU A 10 6.76 -8.66 -2.12
CA GLU A 10 7.75 -8.21 -3.10
C GLU A 10 8.88 -9.23 -3.26
N LEU A 11 9.50 -9.64 -2.16
CA LEU A 11 10.56 -10.65 -2.18
C LEU A 11 10.03 -12.01 -2.67
N GLY A 12 8.83 -12.41 -2.24
CA GLY A 12 8.19 -13.64 -2.69
C GLY A 12 7.91 -13.65 -4.20
N SER A 13 7.43 -12.53 -4.73
CA SER A 13 7.18 -12.35 -6.17
C SER A 13 8.48 -12.46 -6.97
N VAL A 14 9.56 -11.81 -6.53
CA VAL A 14 10.88 -11.87 -7.19
C VAL A 14 11.40 -13.32 -7.21
N TRP A 15 11.49 -13.98 -6.05
CA TRP A 15 12.02 -15.34 -5.97
C TRP A 15 11.15 -16.34 -6.73
N ARG A 16 9.82 -16.19 -6.72
CA ARG A 16 8.93 -17.04 -7.51
C ARG A 16 9.18 -16.88 -9.01
N ARG A 17 9.36 -15.67 -9.51
CA ARG A 17 9.66 -15.37 -10.92
C ARG A 17 11.03 -15.89 -11.33
N LEU A 18 11.99 -15.95 -10.41
CA LEU A 18 13.30 -16.56 -10.62
C LEU A 18 13.29 -18.10 -10.55
N GLY A 19 12.12 -18.73 -10.34
CA GLY A 19 11.93 -20.19 -10.39
C GLY A 19 11.91 -20.91 -9.04
N SER A 20 12.05 -20.20 -7.92
CA SER A 20 11.96 -20.81 -6.58
C SER A 20 10.52 -21.26 -6.27
N LYS A 21 10.39 -22.32 -5.47
CA LYS A 21 9.12 -22.64 -4.79
C LYS A 21 9.01 -21.75 -3.57
N VAL A 22 8.01 -20.89 -3.53
CA VAL A 22 7.83 -19.91 -2.45
C VAL A 22 6.58 -20.24 -1.65
N VAL A 23 6.76 -20.42 -0.34
CA VAL A 23 5.68 -20.52 0.65
C VAL A 23 5.72 -19.28 1.51
N ILE A 24 4.59 -18.61 1.67
CA ILE A 24 4.43 -17.44 2.53
C ILE A 24 3.50 -17.81 3.69
N LEU A 25 3.96 -17.68 4.92
CA LEU A 25 3.19 -17.91 6.13
C LEU A 25 2.78 -16.56 6.73
N GLU A 26 1.48 -16.31 6.83
CA GLU A 26 0.90 -15.09 7.37
C GLU A 26 0.10 -15.40 8.64
N ALA A 27 0.38 -14.67 9.71
CA ALA A 27 -0.29 -14.88 11.00
C ALA A 27 -1.76 -14.42 10.97
N LEU A 28 -2.08 -13.40 10.20
CA LEU A 28 -3.45 -12.92 10.06
C LEU A 28 -4.28 -13.87 9.19
N ASP A 29 -5.57 -13.90 9.45
CA ASP A 29 -6.57 -14.64 8.68
C ASP A 29 -7.01 -13.91 7.40
N LYS A 30 -6.59 -12.65 7.25
CA LYS A 30 -6.90 -11.79 6.11
C LYS A 30 -5.64 -11.46 5.31
N PHE A 31 -5.71 -11.64 4.01
CA PHE A 31 -4.65 -11.26 3.09
C PHE A 31 -4.65 -9.73 2.88
N LEU A 32 -3.49 -9.10 3.07
CA LEU A 32 -3.21 -7.68 2.80
C LEU A 32 -4.31 -6.73 3.34
N PRO A 33 -4.59 -6.72 4.65
CA PRO A 33 -5.72 -6.00 5.23
C PRO A 33 -5.61 -4.47 5.11
N SER A 34 -4.43 -3.93 4.80
CA SER A 34 -4.20 -2.50 4.56
C SER A 34 -4.69 -2.02 3.19
N ALA A 35 -4.87 -2.92 2.23
CA ALA A 35 -5.38 -2.58 0.90
C ALA A 35 -6.91 -2.68 0.84
N ASP A 36 -7.51 -2.02 -0.17
CA ASP A 36 -8.93 -2.20 -0.45
C ASP A 36 -9.28 -3.68 -0.68
N PRO A 37 -10.43 -4.17 -0.17
CA PRO A 37 -10.79 -5.59 -0.25
C PRO A 37 -10.86 -6.15 -1.69
N MET A 38 -11.19 -5.34 -2.70
CA MET A 38 -11.17 -5.79 -4.09
C MET A 38 -9.74 -5.98 -4.58
N ILE A 39 -8.84 -5.07 -4.23
CA ILE A 39 -7.41 -5.16 -4.55
C ILE A 39 -6.80 -6.40 -3.90
N ALA A 40 -7.02 -6.59 -2.59
CA ALA A 40 -6.48 -7.74 -1.86
C ALA A 40 -6.91 -9.08 -2.48
N ARG A 41 -8.20 -9.21 -2.83
CA ARG A 41 -8.73 -10.42 -3.49
C ARG A 41 -8.11 -10.67 -4.87
N GLU A 42 -8.00 -9.63 -5.71
CA GLU A 42 -7.42 -9.78 -7.04
C GLU A 42 -5.91 -10.08 -6.95
N ALA A 43 -5.19 -9.42 -6.04
CA ALA A 43 -3.78 -9.69 -5.77
C ALA A 43 -3.55 -11.16 -5.34
N GLN A 44 -4.30 -11.63 -4.35
CA GLN A 44 -4.20 -13.02 -3.88
C GLN A 44 -4.45 -14.02 -5.02
N LYS A 45 -5.48 -13.79 -5.83
CA LYS A 45 -5.80 -14.61 -7.00
C LYS A 45 -4.67 -14.64 -8.02
N GLN A 46 -4.06 -13.48 -8.34
CA GLN A 46 -2.97 -13.39 -9.31
C GLN A 46 -1.70 -14.05 -8.78
N PHE A 47 -1.31 -13.79 -7.53
CA PHE A 47 -0.13 -14.42 -6.92
C PHE A 47 -0.27 -15.93 -6.80
N THR A 48 -1.47 -16.43 -6.44
CA THR A 48 -1.73 -17.88 -6.42
C THR A 48 -1.59 -18.49 -7.82
N ARG A 49 -2.09 -17.83 -8.87
CA ARG A 49 -1.91 -18.28 -10.27
C ARG A 49 -0.46 -18.30 -10.71
N GLN A 50 0.36 -17.37 -10.19
CA GLN A 50 1.81 -17.35 -10.42
C GLN A 50 2.56 -18.44 -9.63
N GLY A 51 1.86 -19.13 -8.71
CA GLY A 51 2.40 -20.24 -7.92
C GLY A 51 3.03 -19.82 -6.59
N LEU A 52 2.67 -18.65 -6.05
CA LEU A 52 2.92 -18.34 -4.65
C LEU A 52 1.96 -19.14 -3.75
N ASP A 53 2.49 -19.92 -2.81
CA ASP A 53 1.72 -20.65 -1.80
C ASP A 53 1.57 -19.76 -0.56
N ILE A 54 0.48 -18.98 -0.53
CA ILE A 54 0.18 -18.04 0.56
C ILE A 54 -0.77 -18.72 1.54
N ARG A 55 -0.30 -18.94 2.77
CA ARG A 55 -1.03 -19.58 3.86
C ARG A 55 -1.36 -18.57 4.94
N LEU A 56 -2.65 -18.33 5.17
CA LEU A 56 -3.16 -17.39 6.18
C LEU A 56 -3.49 -18.11 7.49
N GLY A 57 -3.55 -17.35 8.61
CA GLY A 57 -3.82 -17.88 9.94
C GLY A 57 -2.71 -18.81 10.43
N CYS A 58 -1.47 -18.59 10.01
CA CYS A 58 -0.32 -19.42 10.33
C CYS A 58 0.55 -18.78 11.40
N GLN A 59 0.49 -19.28 12.61
CA GLN A 59 1.35 -18.86 13.71
C GLN A 59 2.64 -19.70 13.73
N VAL A 60 3.77 -19.12 13.37
CA VAL A 60 5.08 -19.80 13.48
C VAL A 60 5.40 -20.00 14.96
N THR A 61 5.70 -21.26 15.31
CA THR A 61 5.97 -21.67 16.71
C THR A 61 7.46 -21.92 16.94
N GLN A 62 8.17 -22.44 15.95
CA GLN A 62 9.58 -22.75 16.06
C GLN A 62 10.26 -22.70 14.69
N VAL A 63 11.53 -22.31 14.67
CA VAL A 63 12.40 -22.32 13.50
C VAL A 63 13.69 -23.04 13.88
N GLU A 64 14.00 -24.10 13.14
CA GLU A 64 15.23 -24.86 13.31
C GLU A 64 16.04 -24.75 12.02
N CYS A 65 17.20 -24.11 12.06
CA CYS A 65 18.07 -23.95 10.89
C CYS A 65 19.41 -24.61 11.10
N THR A 66 19.87 -25.30 10.06
CA THR A 66 21.26 -25.76 9.88
C THR A 66 21.99 -24.77 8.95
N SER A 67 23.21 -25.10 8.56
CA SER A 67 23.94 -24.33 7.54
C SER A 67 23.34 -24.47 6.13
N GLN A 68 22.47 -25.45 5.88
CA GLN A 68 21.94 -25.78 4.56
C GLN A 68 20.42 -25.60 4.46
N ASP A 69 19.67 -26.00 5.49
CA ASP A 69 18.22 -26.09 5.49
C ASP A 69 17.60 -25.49 6.75
N CYS A 70 16.33 -25.10 6.66
CA CYS A 70 15.50 -24.71 7.79
C CYS A 70 14.21 -25.53 7.81
N ILE A 71 13.75 -25.89 9.01
CA ILE A 71 12.40 -26.44 9.24
C ILE A 71 11.60 -25.39 9.98
N ILE A 72 10.47 -24.99 9.41
CA ILE A 72 9.58 -24.00 9.98
C ILE A 72 8.35 -24.74 10.52
N ASN A 73 8.22 -24.78 11.85
CA ASN A 73 7.05 -25.32 12.53
C ASN A 73 6.03 -24.18 12.76
N TYR A 74 4.77 -24.44 12.44
CA TYR A 74 3.71 -23.45 12.57
C TYR A 74 2.37 -24.13 12.89
N ARG A 75 1.47 -23.37 13.52
CA ARG A 75 0.11 -23.78 13.78
C ARG A 75 -0.83 -23.06 12.83
N GLN A 76 -1.77 -23.82 12.23
CA GLN A 76 -2.83 -23.28 11.40
C GLN A 76 -4.18 -23.81 11.89
N GLY A 77 -4.97 -22.96 12.51
CA GLY A 77 -6.15 -23.38 13.26
C GLY A 77 -5.77 -24.28 14.43
N ALA A 78 -6.25 -25.53 14.45
CA ALA A 78 -5.91 -26.54 15.47
C ALA A 78 -4.73 -27.45 15.06
N ASP A 79 -4.25 -27.34 13.82
CA ASP A 79 -3.26 -28.26 13.25
C ASP A 79 -1.83 -27.73 13.45
N ASP A 80 -0.95 -28.52 14.02
CA ASP A 80 0.48 -28.30 13.97
C ASP A 80 1.05 -28.84 12.66
N ARG A 81 1.81 -28.02 11.96
CA ARG A 81 2.39 -28.30 10.63
C ARG A 81 3.84 -27.90 10.58
N SER A 82 4.56 -28.46 9.60
CA SER A 82 5.94 -28.06 9.32
C SER A 82 6.18 -27.91 7.82
N VAL A 83 7.13 -27.08 7.46
CA VAL A 83 7.62 -26.95 6.09
C VAL A 83 9.14 -26.88 6.08
N PRO A 84 9.82 -27.82 5.39
CA PRO A 84 11.25 -27.73 5.14
C PRO A 84 11.53 -26.76 4.00
N VAL A 85 12.55 -25.92 4.16
CA VAL A 85 12.97 -24.93 3.18
C VAL A 85 14.48 -24.78 3.15
N GLU A 86 15.06 -24.41 2.02
CA GLU A 86 16.48 -24.15 1.86
C GLU A 86 16.86 -22.75 2.35
N ARG A 87 15.93 -21.82 2.31
CA ARG A 87 16.12 -20.43 2.74
C ARG A 87 14.87 -19.90 3.43
N LEU A 88 15.09 -19.13 4.49
CA LEU A 88 14.05 -18.44 5.24
C LEU A 88 14.24 -16.94 5.13
N ILE A 89 13.15 -16.23 4.80
CA ILE A 89 13.06 -14.77 4.85
C ILE A 89 12.04 -14.40 5.94
N VAL A 90 12.43 -13.52 6.86
CA VAL A 90 11.55 -12.99 7.90
C VAL A 90 11.17 -11.57 7.54
N ALA A 91 9.88 -11.34 7.27
CA ALA A 91 9.32 -10.06 6.82
C ALA A 91 8.07 -9.68 7.64
N VAL A 92 8.14 -9.83 8.96
CA VAL A 92 7.02 -9.65 9.90
C VAL A 92 6.75 -8.20 10.29
N GLY A 93 7.38 -7.25 9.65
CA GLY A 93 7.22 -5.82 9.87
C GLY A 93 8.51 -5.10 10.22
N ARG A 94 8.38 -3.83 10.53
CA ARG A 94 9.47 -2.92 10.91
C ARG A 94 9.11 -2.24 12.23
N ARG A 95 10.13 -1.86 12.98
CA ARG A 95 10.01 -1.03 14.17
C ARG A 95 11.00 0.12 14.06
N PRO A 96 10.72 1.28 14.69
CA PRO A 96 11.68 2.36 14.72
C PRO A 96 12.98 1.91 15.40
N SER A 97 14.11 2.43 14.92
CA SER A 97 15.44 2.19 15.52
C SER A 97 15.83 3.42 16.34
N SER A 98 15.19 3.56 17.50
CA SER A 98 15.38 4.70 18.41
C SER A 98 16.33 4.41 19.57
N ASP A 99 16.73 3.16 19.76
CA ASP A 99 17.63 2.74 20.85
C ASP A 99 19.00 3.41 20.74
N GLY A 100 19.40 4.11 21.81
CA GLY A 100 20.70 4.79 21.87
C GLY A 100 20.84 6.03 20.98
N LEU A 101 19.72 6.53 20.42
CA LEU A 101 19.73 7.71 19.56
C LEU A 101 20.13 8.97 20.32
N LEU A 102 19.63 9.12 21.54
CA LEU A 102 19.93 10.25 22.42
C LEU A 102 20.14 9.75 23.87
N ASP A 103 20.84 10.55 24.67
CA ASP A 103 20.94 10.34 26.10
C ASP A 103 19.54 10.43 26.74
N SER A 104 19.22 9.52 27.65
CA SER A 104 17.95 9.51 28.38
C SER A 104 17.70 10.81 29.17
N ALA A 105 18.78 11.53 29.53
CA ALA A 105 18.69 12.80 30.23
C ALA A 105 18.23 13.97 29.34
N CYS A 106 18.19 13.82 28.00
CA CYS A 106 17.79 14.91 27.10
C CYS A 106 16.28 15.20 27.11
N GLY A 107 15.46 14.26 27.65
CA GLY A 107 14.01 14.41 27.74
C GLY A 107 13.22 14.09 26.48
N LEU A 108 13.84 13.43 25.49
CA LEU A 108 13.12 12.94 24.30
C LEU A 108 12.11 11.88 24.71
N GLN A 109 10.88 12.05 24.28
CA GLN A 109 9.79 11.11 24.55
C GLN A 109 9.68 10.06 23.45
N ILE A 110 9.68 8.80 23.86
CA ILE A 110 9.56 7.63 22.99
C ILE A 110 8.39 6.79 23.51
N ASP A 111 7.47 6.43 22.64
CA ASP A 111 6.31 5.61 22.98
C ASP A 111 6.69 4.12 23.22
N GLU A 112 5.73 3.32 23.72
CA GLU A 112 5.92 1.87 24.01
C GLU A 112 6.31 1.06 22.76
N ARG A 113 6.07 1.58 21.57
CA ARG A 113 6.38 0.96 20.28
C ARG A 113 7.72 1.40 19.71
N GLY A 114 8.42 2.32 20.40
CA GLY A 114 9.71 2.86 20.02
C GLY A 114 9.66 4.08 19.11
N PHE A 115 8.48 4.64 18.83
CA PHE A 115 8.37 5.88 18.05
C PHE A 115 8.69 7.10 18.89
N VAL A 116 9.43 8.03 18.31
CA VAL A 116 9.61 9.36 18.88
C VAL A 116 8.28 10.11 18.80
N GLU A 117 7.82 10.63 19.94
CA GLU A 117 6.60 11.43 20.00
C GLU A 117 6.83 12.80 19.38
N VAL A 118 5.98 13.15 18.41
CA VAL A 118 5.99 14.45 17.73
C VAL A 118 4.57 14.97 17.54
N ASP A 119 4.45 16.28 17.44
CA ASP A 119 3.21 16.94 17.04
C ASP A 119 2.94 16.78 15.53
N GLN A 120 1.88 17.41 15.03
CA GLN A 120 1.53 17.41 13.60
C GLN A 120 2.59 18.07 12.70
N ASN A 121 3.49 18.85 13.28
CA ASN A 121 4.57 19.58 12.62
C ASN A 121 5.93 18.86 12.75
N CYS A 122 5.94 17.62 13.20
CA CYS A 122 7.14 16.83 13.48
C CYS A 122 8.04 17.41 14.60
N ALA A 123 7.55 18.36 15.42
CA ALA A 123 8.29 18.88 16.55
C ALA A 123 8.21 17.92 17.75
N THR A 124 9.35 17.68 18.40
CA THR A 124 9.43 16.91 19.65
C THR A 124 9.11 17.80 20.86
N ALA A 125 9.08 17.19 22.04
CA ALA A 125 8.96 17.95 23.30
C ALA A 125 10.19 18.85 23.63
N ILE A 126 11.30 18.68 22.91
CA ILE A 126 12.53 19.43 23.07
C ILE A 126 12.52 20.59 22.08
N ASP A 127 12.63 21.82 22.60
CA ASP A 127 12.68 23.02 21.75
C ASP A 127 13.84 22.96 20.75
N GLY A 128 13.54 23.29 19.48
CA GLY A 128 14.51 23.25 18.40
C GLY A 128 14.86 21.84 17.89
N VAL A 129 14.14 20.78 18.32
CA VAL A 129 14.37 19.40 17.89
C VAL A 129 13.14 18.82 17.19
N TRP A 130 13.33 18.31 16.00
CA TRP A 130 12.31 17.64 15.20
C TRP A 130 12.70 16.19 14.91
N ALA A 131 11.72 15.32 14.70
CA ALA A 131 11.94 13.97 14.25
C ALA A 131 11.01 13.66 13.07
N VAL A 132 11.53 12.93 12.06
CA VAL A 132 10.81 12.61 10.82
C VAL A 132 11.07 11.17 10.38
N GLY A 133 10.28 10.68 9.43
CA GLY A 133 10.49 9.39 8.77
C GLY A 133 10.07 8.20 9.61
N ASP A 134 10.85 7.12 9.51
CA ASP A 134 10.54 5.83 10.15
C ASP A 134 10.61 5.87 11.68
N LEU A 135 11.16 6.95 12.26
CA LEU A 135 11.24 7.17 13.71
C LEU A 135 9.94 7.70 14.30
N VAL A 136 9.02 8.23 13.49
CA VAL A 136 7.80 8.88 13.99
C VAL A 136 6.56 8.18 13.45
N ARG A 137 5.39 8.62 13.92
CA ARG A 137 4.07 8.13 13.50
C ARG A 137 3.86 8.05 12.00
N GLY A 138 2.89 7.26 11.58
CA GLY A 138 2.48 7.09 10.18
C GLY A 138 3.19 5.92 9.48
N PRO A 139 3.01 5.78 8.18
CA PRO A 139 3.63 4.71 7.44
C PRO A 139 5.14 4.89 7.31
N MET A 140 5.87 3.79 7.40
CA MET A 140 7.33 3.77 7.19
C MET A 140 7.64 3.75 5.70
N LEU A 141 7.49 4.93 5.05
CA LEU A 141 7.66 5.13 3.61
C LEU A 141 8.66 6.25 3.34
N ALA A 142 9.61 6.00 2.42
CA ALA A 142 10.69 6.93 2.11
C ALA A 142 10.17 8.30 1.61
N HIS A 143 9.15 8.31 0.76
CA HIS A 143 8.56 9.54 0.24
C HIS A 143 7.82 10.34 1.32
N LYS A 144 7.13 9.68 2.27
CA LYS A 144 6.58 10.36 3.46
C LYS A 144 7.69 11.03 4.28
N ALA A 145 8.80 10.31 4.51
CA ALA A 145 9.94 10.84 5.25
C ALA A 145 10.58 12.06 4.57
N SER A 146 10.69 12.03 3.23
CA SER A 146 11.22 13.14 2.44
C SER A 146 10.35 14.39 2.57
N GLU A 147 9.02 14.25 2.44
CA GLU A 147 8.10 15.39 2.56
C GLU A 147 8.04 15.94 3.99
N GLU A 148 8.10 15.10 5.02
CA GLU A 148 8.25 15.54 6.40
C GLU A 148 9.54 16.35 6.59
N GLY A 149 10.67 15.89 6.00
CA GLY A 149 11.95 16.58 6.06
C GLY A 149 11.91 17.96 5.38
N VAL A 150 11.28 18.05 4.20
CA VAL A 150 11.06 19.32 3.48
C VAL A 150 10.23 20.28 4.34
N ALA A 151 9.08 19.81 4.86
CA ALA A 151 8.19 20.64 5.67
C ALA A 151 8.86 21.16 6.96
N VAL A 152 9.70 20.34 7.61
CA VAL A 152 10.49 20.76 8.77
C VAL A 152 11.52 21.82 8.38
N ALA A 153 12.25 21.63 7.27
CA ALA A 153 13.23 22.60 6.79
C ALA A 153 12.58 23.95 6.45
N GLU A 154 11.43 23.94 5.77
CA GLU A 154 10.64 25.14 5.47
C GLU A 154 10.17 25.85 6.73
N ARG A 155 9.71 25.09 7.73
CA ARG A 155 9.26 25.61 9.01
C ARG A 155 10.41 26.30 9.78
N ILE A 156 11.58 25.69 9.79
CA ILE A 156 12.79 26.29 10.41
C ILE A 156 13.16 27.61 9.70
N ALA A 157 13.06 27.64 8.37
CA ALA A 157 13.45 28.79 7.58
C ALA A 157 12.43 29.93 7.57
N SER A 158 11.14 29.62 7.56
CA SER A 158 10.05 30.60 7.30
C SER A 158 8.90 30.57 8.30
N GLY A 159 8.88 29.61 9.23
CA GLY A 159 7.77 29.41 10.16
C GLY A 159 6.59 28.64 9.56
N ALA A 160 6.63 28.28 8.27
CA ALA A 160 5.54 27.57 7.58
C ALA A 160 6.09 26.32 6.84
N GLY A 161 5.42 25.20 6.99
CA GLY A 161 5.68 23.93 6.30
C GLY A 161 4.52 22.99 6.55
N HIS A 162 4.12 22.21 5.55
CA HIS A 162 2.94 21.36 5.61
C HIS A 162 3.15 20.04 4.88
N VAL A 163 2.63 18.96 5.46
CA VAL A 163 2.48 17.64 4.80
C VAL A 163 1.02 17.19 4.92
N ASP A 164 0.41 16.88 3.80
CA ASP A 164 -0.90 16.23 3.79
C ASP A 164 -0.74 14.70 3.90
N PHE A 165 -0.94 14.18 5.10
CA PHE A 165 -0.85 12.75 5.36
C PHE A 165 -1.99 11.93 4.73
N SER A 166 -3.08 12.56 4.28
CA SER A 166 -4.22 11.88 3.65
C SER A 166 -3.96 11.48 2.21
N THR A 167 -2.97 12.10 1.57
CA THR A 167 -2.62 11.89 0.16
C THR A 167 -1.32 11.14 -0.06
N ILE A 168 -0.76 10.51 0.98
CA ILE A 168 0.45 9.67 0.86
C ILE A 168 0.12 8.40 0.07
N PRO A 169 0.74 8.18 -1.11
CA PRO A 169 0.50 6.98 -1.88
C PRO A 169 1.22 5.77 -1.29
N TRP A 170 0.62 4.61 -1.42
CA TRP A 170 1.22 3.32 -1.11
C TRP A 170 1.48 2.56 -2.39
N VAL A 171 2.61 1.86 -2.45
CA VAL A 171 2.99 1.01 -3.58
C VAL A 171 3.54 -0.32 -3.07
N ILE A 172 3.20 -1.40 -3.77
CA ILE A 172 3.81 -2.73 -3.63
C ILE A 172 4.36 -3.10 -5.01
N TYR A 173 5.67 -3.21 -5.11
CA TYR A 173 6.41 -3.48 -6.34
C TYR A 173 6.44 -4.98 -6.69
N THR A 174 5.26 -5.57 -6.73
CA THR A 174 5.05 -6.94 -7.23
C THR A 174 4.77 -6.92 -8.74
N ASP A 175 4.49 -8.08 -9.33
CA ASP A 175 3.97 -8.20 -10.69
C ASP A 175 2.67 -9.04 -10.63
N PRO A 176 1.48 -8.42 -10.84
CA PRO A 176 1.27 -7.00 -11.08
C PRO A 176 1.63 -6.12 -9.88
N GLU A 177 1.93 -4.84 -10.15
CA GLU A 177 2.07 -3.83 -9.10
C GLU A 177 0.74 -3.53 -8.43
N ILE A 178 0.79 -3.07 -7.19
CA ILE A 178 -0.38 -2.59 -6.44
C ILE A 178 -0.08 -1.19 -5.95
N ALA A 179 -1.02 -0.26 -6.13
CA ALA A 179 -0.89 1.10 -5.62
C ALA A 179 -2.22 1.64 -5.13
N TRP A 180 -2.19 2.49 -4.10
CA TRP A 180 -3.38 3.19 -3.62
C TRP A 180 -3.03 4.49 -2.91
N VAL A 181 -4.01 5.38 -2.84
CA VAL A 181 -3.99 6.61 -2.07
C VAL A 181 -5.39 6.87 -1.51
N GLY A 182 -5.47 7.42 -0.30
CA GLY A 182 -6.72 7.74 0.37
C GLY A 182 -7.41 6.54 1.05
N ALA A 183 -8.71 6.70 1.30
CA ALA A 183 -9.50 5.77 2.10
C ALA A 183 -9.92 4.52 1.32
N THR A 184 -9.92 3.36 1.98
CA THR A 184 -10.49 2.11 1.47
C THR A 184 -12.01 2.08 1.66
N GLU A 185 -12.72 1.22 0.90
CA GLU A 185 -14.15 0.99 1.15
C GLU A 185 -14.45 0.54 2.58
N THR A 186 -13.56 -0.24 3.19
CA THR A 186 -13.73 -0.69 4.57
C THR A 186 -13.72 0.50 5.52
N GLN A 187 -12.79 1.42 5.32
CA GLN A 187 -12.68 2.63 6.14
C GLN A 187 -13.90 3.53 5.97
N LEU A 188 -14.32 3.82 4.72
CA LEU A 188 -15.50 4.64 4.45
C LEU A 188 -16.77 4.07 5.08
N LYS A 189 -16.93 2.74 5.04
CA LYS A 189 -18.06 2.06 5.71
C LYS A 189 -18.00 2.17 7.23
N THR A 190 -16.81 2.06 7.81
CA THR A 190 -16.62 2.20 9.26
C THR A 190 -16.92 3.63 9.71
N ASP A 191 -16.52 4.61 8.91
CA ASP A 191 -16.70 6.03 9.18
C ASP A 191 -18.08 6.55 8.77
N ALA A 192 -18.96 5.66 8.25
CA ALA A 192 -20.30 5.95 7.76
C ALA A 192 -20.33 7.06 6.68
N ILE A 193 -19.30 7.11 5.81
CA ILE A 193 -19.21 8.05 4.69
C ILE A 193 -19.86 7.41 3.45
N GLU A 194 -20.89 8.07 2.91
CA GLU A 194 -21.56 7.65 1.68
C GLU A 194 -20.67 7.93 0.47
N TYR A 195 -20.52 6.93 -0.40
CA TYR A 195 -19.63 7.00 -1.56
C TYR A 195 -20.20 6.28 -2.79
N ARG A 196 -19.71 6.67 -3.96
CA ARG A 196 -19.90 5.96 -5.23
C ARG A 196 -18.56 5.33 -5.64
N ALA A 197 -18.61 4.12 -6.19
CA ALA A 197 -17.42 3.40 -6.64
C ALA A 197 -17.43 3.25 -8.16
N GLY A 198 -16.34 3.64 -8.81
CA GLY A 198 -16.11 3.38 -10.23
C GLY A 198 -14.93 2.41 -10.39
N VAL A 199 -15.09 1.38 -11.23
CA VAL A 199 -14.05 0.40 -11.49
C VAL A 199 -13.87 0.22 -12.98
N PHE A 200 -12.62 0.20 -13.46
CA PHE A 200 -12.31 -0.09 -14.85
C PHE A 200 -11.19 -1.14 -14.97
N PRO A 201 -11.44 -2.28 -15.64
CA PRO A 201 -10.45 -3.35 -15.77
C PRO A 201 -9.44 -3.05 -16.88
N PHE A 202 -8.16 -3.33 -16.67
CA PHE A 202 -7.13 -3.20 -17.71
C PHE A 202 -7.40 -4.09 -18.93
N ALA A 203 -8.16 -5.18 -18.77
CA ALA A 203 -8.60 -6.00 -19.89
C ALA A 203 -9.46 -5.25 -20.92
N ALA A 204 -10.06 -4.12 -20.56
CA ALA A 204 -10.79 -3.25 -21.47
C ALA A 204 -9.91 -2.12 -22.09
N SER A 205 -8.70 -1.90 -21.56
CA SER A 205 -7.74 -0.90 -22.09
C SER A 205 -7.05 -1.39 -23.36
N GLY A 206 -7.07 -0.55 -24.41
CA GLY A 206 -6.35 -0.82 -25.66
C GLY A 206 -4.84 -0.92 -25.45
N ARG A 207 -4.26 -0.02 -24.62
CA ARG A 207 -2.84 -0.04 -24.32
C ARG A 207 -2.43 -1.28 -23.54
N ALA A 208 -3.19 -1.68 -22.53
CA ALA A 208 -2.91 -2.88 -21.75
C ALA A 208 -2.91 -4.15 -22.64
N LYS A 209 -3.84 -4.23 -23.61
CA LYS A 209 -3.86 -5.29 -24.61
C LYS A 209 -2.63 -5.27 -25.51
N ALA A 210 -2.22 -4.08 -25.98
CA ALA A 210 -1.05 -3.93 -26.87
C ALA A 210 0.27 -4.36 -26.21
N VAL A 211 0.39 -4.13 -24.87
CA VAL A 211 1.59 -4.56 -24.12
C VAL A 211 1.46 -5.97 -23.50
N GLY A 212 0.31 -6.64 -23.69
CA GLY A 212 0.06 -7.99 -23.16
C GLY A 212 -0.17 -8.06 -21.65
N MET A 213 -0.45 -6.94 -20.97
CA MET A 213 -0.58 -6.84 -19.50
C MET A 213 -1.99 -6.39 -19.12
N THR A 214 -2.95 -7.31 -19.21
CA THR A 214 -4.38 -7.03 -19.04
C THR A 214 -4.93 -7.34 -17.65
N GLY A 215 -4.09 -7.84 -16.74
CA GLY A 215 -4.49 -8.19 -15.37
C GLY A 215 -4.75 -6.97 -14.51
N GLY A 216 -5.80 -7.02 -13.69
CA GLY A 216 -6.11 -5.99 -12.71
C GLY A 216 -7.06 -4.90 -13.19
N PHE A 217 -7.13 -3.82 -12.40
CA PHE A 217 -8.10 -2.73 -12.60
C PHE A 217 -7.70 -1.47 -11.84
N VAL A 218 -8.35 -0.36 -12.18
CA VAL A 218 -8.40 0.89 -11.42
C VAL A 218 -9.76 1.00 -10.75
N LYS A 219 -9.78 1.39 -9.47
CA LYS A 219 -10.98 1.67 -8.68
C LYS A 219 -10.88 3.05 -8.06
N ILE A 220 -11.93 3.85 -8.21
CA ILE A 220 -12.08 5.19 -7.62
C ILE A 220 -13.27 5.17 -6.67
N LEU A 221 -13.11 5.77 -5.50
CA LEU A 221 -14.15 6.02 -4.51
C LEU A 221 -14.37 7.53 -4.45
N ALA A 222 -15.59 7.99 -4.75
CA ALA A 222 -15.98 9.39 -4.72
C ALA A 222 -17.10 9.62 -3.72
N HIS A 223 -17.06 10.72 -2.98
CA HIS A 223 -18.13 11.09 -2.05
C HIS A 223 -19.48 11.20 -2.76
N ALA A 224 -20.54 10.66 -2.18
CA ALA A 224 -21.83 10.54 -2.85
C ALA A 224 -22.42 11.92 -3.27
N ASP A 225 -22.30 12.93 -2.41
CA ASP A 225 -22.90 14.24 -2.63
C ASP A 225 -21.96 15.22 -3.32
N THR A 226 -20.69 15.30 -2.88
CA THR A 226 -19.75 16.32 -3.35
C THR A 226 -18.92 15.88 -4.55
N ASP A 227 -18.94 14.58 -4.88
CA ASP A 227 -18.12 13.95 -5.90
C ASP A 227 -16.59 14.00 -5.64
N ARG A 228 -16.14 14.54 -4.50
CA ARG A 228 -14.73 14.59 -4.13
C ARG A 228 -14.14 13.18 -4.12
N ILE A 229 -12.96 13.01 -4.68
CA ILE A 229 -12.24 11.73 -4.66
C ILE A 229 -11.79 11.43 -3.23
N LEU A 230 -12.22 10.28 -2.68
CA LEU A 230 -11.91 9.82 -1.33
C LEU A 230 -10.79 8.79 -1.29
N GLY A 231 -10.62 8.06 -2.38
CA GLY A 231 -9.58 7.06 -2.51
C GLY A 231 -9.49 6.48 -3.92
N VAL A 232 -8.27 6.12 -4.30
CA VAL A 232 -7.98 5.46 -5.58
C VAL A 232 -7.12 4.23 -5.31
N HIS A 233 -7.52 3.11 -5.89
CA HIS A 233 -6.90 1.81 -5.65
C HIS A 233 -6.64 1.11 -6.98
N MET A 234 -5.44 0.64 -7.20
CA MET A 234 -5.00 0.08 -8.48
C MET A 234 -4.25 -1.22 -8.28
N ILE A 235 -4.46 -2.17 -9.17
CA ILE A 235 -3.61 -3.34 -9.34
C ILE A 235 -3.44 -3.58 -10.84
N GLY A 236 -2.19 -3.66 -11.31
CA GLY A 236 -1.95 -3.83 -12.74
C GLY A 236 -0.57 -3.33 -13.18
N PRO A 237 -0.39 -3.13 -14.49
CA PRO A 237 0.88 -2.66 -15.04
C PRO A 237 1.12 -1.18 -14.71
N GLN A 238 2.33 -0.88 -14.22
CA GLN A 238 2.82 0.48 -13.97
C GLN A 238 1.89 1.34 -13.09
N VAL A 239 1.14 0.71 -12.18
CA VAL A 239 0.24 1.46 -11.30
C VAL A 239 1.00 2.30 -10.26
N SER A 240 2.28 2.00 -10.02
CA SER A 240 3.20 2.82 -9.24
C SER A 240 3.39 4.23 -9.83
N GLU A 241 3.37 4.34 -11.16
CA GLU A 241 3.43 5.62 -11.86
C GLU A 241 2.04 6.26 -11.99
N LEU A 242 1.01 5.46 -12.28
CA LEU A 242 -0.36 5.95 -12.47
C LEU A 242 -0.95 6.55 -11.20
N ILE A 243 -0.55 6.08 -10.01
CA ILE A 243 -1.07 6.57 -8.73
C ILE A 243 -0.72 8.04 -8.47
N CYS A 244 0.32 8.58 -9.12
CA CYS A 244 0.75 9.96 -8.96
C CYS A 244 -0.33 10.95 -9.44
N GLU A 245 -1.02 10.64 -10.55
CA GLU A 245 -2.16 11.44 -11.02
C GLU A 245 -3.29 11.48 -10.00
N ALA A 246 -3.62 10.32 -9.42
CA ALA A 246 -4.63 10.22 -8.38
C ALA A 246 -4.24 10.97 -7.11
N GLY A 247 -2.98 10.86 -6.68
CA GLY A 247 -2.43 11.60 -5.54
C GLY A 247 -2.53 13.11 -5.75
N PHE A 248 -2.15 13.60 -6.93
CA PHE A 248 -2.29 15.02 -7.30
C PHE A 248 -3.75 15.48 -7.30
N ALA A 249 -4.66 14.71 -7.92
CA ALA A 249 -6.08 15.04 -7.93
C ALA A 249 -6.65 15.12 -6.51
N MET A 250 -6.29 14.20 -5.62
CA MET A 250 -6.72 14.22 -4.22
C MET A 250 -6.14 15.39 -3.44
N ALA A 251 -4.86 15.73 -3.63
CA ALA A 251 -4.23 16.89 -3.00
C ALA A 251 -4.86 18.21 -3.43
N MET A 252 -5.39 18.27 -4.67
CA MET A 252 -6.17 19.42 -5.19
C MET A 252 -7.67 19.37 -4.84
N GLU A 253 -8.09 18.39 -4.02
CA GLU A 253 -9.49 18.18 -3.65
C GLU A 253 -10.44 17.99 -4.85
N ALA A 254 -9.91 17.46 -5.97
CA ALA A 254 -10.64 17.26 -7.19
C ALA A 254 -11.83 16.30 -7.03
N SER A 255 -12.86 16.52 -7.82
CA SER A 255 -13.98 15.61 -7.99
C SER A 255 -13.66 14.49 -8.98
N ALA A 256 -14.41 13.38 -8.92
CA ALA A 256 -14.33 12.34 -9.95
C ALA A 256 -14.70 12.89 -11.33
N GLU A 257 -15.60 13.88 -11.39
CA GLU A 257 -15.97 14.56 -12.64
C GLU A 257 -14.81 15.38 -13.23
N ASP A 258 -13.97 16.05 -12.41
CA ASP A 258 -12.79 16.77 -12.90
C ASP A 258 -11.82 15.80 -13.59
N LEU A 259 -11.56 14.66 -12.98
CA LEU A 259 -10.70 13.61 -13.54
C LEU A 259 -11.35 13.00 -14.81
N ALA A 260 -12.67 12.78 -14.81
CA ALA A 260 -13.43 12.27 -15.96
C ALA A 260 -13.49 13.26 -17.14
N ARG A 261 -13.26 14.54 -16.93
CA ARG A 261 -13.20 15.57 -17.99
C ARG A 261 -11.79 15.92 -18.43
N THR A 262 -10.78 15.48 -17.67
CA THR A 262 -9.39 15.68 -18.06
C THR A 262 -9.09 14.83 -19.30
N VAL A 263 -8.48 15.45 -20.31
CA VAL A 263 -8.12 14.75 -21.55
C VAL A 263 -6.90 13.88 -21.31
N HIS A 264 -7.05 12.58 -21.52
CA HIS A 264 -5.97 11.60 -21.45
C HIS A 264 -5.43 11.26 -22.83
N ALA A 265 -4.12 11.09 -22.95
CA ALA A 265 -3.50 10.69 -24.21
C ALA A 265 -3.92 9.25 -24.59
N HIS A 266 -4.18 9.04 -25.89
CA HIS A 266 -4.53 7.73 -26.44
C HIS A 266 -3.42 7.21 -27.37
N PRO A 267 -3.00 5.91 -27.28
CA PRO A 267 -3.41 4.92 -26.27
C PRO A 267 -2.43 4.92 -25.08
N THR A 268 -2.96 4.99 -23.84
CA THR A 268 -2.18 4.95 -22.61
C THR A 268 -2.83 4.08 -21.54
N LEU A 269 -2.06 3.71 -20.50
CA LEU A 269 -2.61 3.04 -19.31
C LEU A 269 -3.41 4.02 -18.43
N ALA A 270 -3.10 5.32 -18.46
CA ALA A 270 -3.79 6.36 -17.71
C ALA A 270 -5.28 6.49 -18.09
N GLU A 271 -5.66 6.11 -19.33
CA GLU A 271 -7.07 6.03 -19.72
C GLU A 271 -7.90 5.12 -18.80
N ALA A 272 -7.27 4.16 -18.11
CA ALA A 272 -7.97 3.33 -17.12
C ALA A 272 -8.42 4.15 -15.89
N THR A 273 -7.65 5.17 -15.50
CA THR A 273 -8.01 6.11 -14.43
C THR A 273 -9.19 6.99 -14.86
N HIS A 274 -9.12 7.55 -16.07
CA HIS A 274 -10.23 8.29 -16.70
C HIS A 274 -11.53 7.47 -16.72
N GLU A 275 -11.48 6.25 -17.26
CA GLU A 275 -12.63 5.36 -17.38
C GLU A 275 -13.19 4.94 -16.01
N ALA A 276 -12.32 4.76 -15.00
CA ALA A 276 -12.75 4.49 -13.63
C ALA A 276 -13.47 5.71 -13.02
N ALA A 277 -13.01 6.93 -13.32
CA ALA A 277 -13.68 8.17 -12.92
C ALA A 277 -15.06 8.29 -13.59
N LEU A 278 -15.17 8.08 -14.90
CA LEU A 278 -16.46 8.02 -15.60
C LEU A 278 -17.38 6.94 -15.01
N ALA A 279 -16.83 5.81 -14.58
CA ALA A 279 -17.60 4.71 -14.02
C ALA A 279 -18.25 5.05 -12.67
N THR A 280 -17.75 6.02 -11.90
CA THR A 280 -18.41 6.47 -10.64
C THR A 280 -19.82 7.00 -10.88
N ALA A 281 -20.06 7.56 -12.07
CA ALA A 281 -21.35 8.07 -12.54
C ALA A 281 -22.03 7.15 -13.57
N GLY A 282 -21.56 5.91 -13.75
CA GLY A 282 -22.12 4.97 -14.72
C GLY A 282 -21.90 5.37 -16.18
N ARG A 283 -20.85 6.15 -16.50
CA ARG A 283 -20.57 6.70 -17.83
C ARG A 283 -19.32 6.13 -18.52
N ALA A 284 -18.72 5.08 -18.00
CA ALA A 284 -17.58 4.44 -18.66
C ALA A 284 -17.92 4.06 -20.10
N ILE A 285 -17.00 4.30 -21.03
CA ILE A 285 -17.22 4.14 -22.47
C ILE A 285 -16.86 2.73 -22.92
N HIS A 286 -15.75 2.18 -22.42
CA HIS A 286 -15.18 0.93 -22.91
C HIS A 286 -15.52 -0.28 -22.02
N LYS A 287 -16.48 -0.15 -21.11
CA LYS A 287 -17.07 -1.27 -20.34
C LYS A 287 -18.57 -1.10 -20.20
N ILE A 288 -19.26 -2.21 -19.87
CA ILE A 288 -20.69 -2.18 -19.52
C ILE A 288 -20.84 -1.53 -18.14
N ASN A 289 -21.62 -0.47 -18.06
CA ASN A 289 -22.02 0.16 -16.81
C ASN A 289 -23.15 -0.67 -16.17
N ARG A 290 -22.97 -1.05 -14.93
CA ARG A 290 -23.95 -1.83 -14.14
C ARG A 290 -24.26 -1.10 -12.87
#